data_75e3543097ff3447cd29d17d699f2ba8
#
_entry.id   75e3543097ff3447cd29d17d699f2ba8
#
_cell.length_a   1.000
_cell.length_b   1.000
_cell.length_c   1.000
_cell.angle_alpha   90.00
_cell.angle_beta   90.00
_cell.angle_gamma   90.00
#
_symmetry.space_group_name_H-M   'P 1'
#
loop_
_entity.id
_entity.type
_entity.pdbx_description
1 polymer ?
#
loop_
_entity_poly.entity_id
_entity_poly.type
_entity_poly.pdbx_seq_one_letter_code
_entity_poly.pdbx_strand_id
1 'polypeptide(L)'
;MTSSDNSQPDDGQIVACTVCRDVQNFDLLIEDMETALGDKWGDLSLNEALAFFGQDEADDLEFAALAIDDSDEDELPLLVEIIKLARGKDIRVILIAEDVSPAVLHQLLRQGADEFVPYPLPEGELEAAMDRIRQRDKQVTADATPFASGTTPGDGVLIGVQGLAGGTGATTLAVNLAWELATIE
;
A
#
# COMPACT_ATOMS: atom_id res chain seq x y z
N MET A 1 -16.88 -4.58 44.57
CA MET A 1 -16.68 -5.16 43.23
C MET A 1 -16.21 -4.01 42.37
N THR A 2 -14.93 -3.81 42.30
CA THR A 2 -14.27 -2.73 41.56
C THR A 2 -13.82 -3.32 40.23
N SER A 3 -14.51 -2.93 39.18
CA SER A 3 -14.06 -3.21 37.81
C SER A 3 -12.80 -2.39 37.58
N SER A 4 -11.69 -3.09 37.47
CA SER A 4 -10.43 -2.51 37.00
C SER A 4 -10.59 -2.19 35.53
N ASP A 5 -10.74 -0.91 35.26
CA ASP A 5 -10.56 -0.35 33.91
C ASP A 5 -9.07 -0.49 33.58
N ASN A 6 -8.76 -1.54 32.82
CA ASN A 6 -7.41 -1.78 32.32
C ASN A 6 -7.22 -1.02 31.01
N SER A 7 -7.28 0.31 31.09
CA SER A 7 -6.75 1.17 30.04
C SER A 7 -5.22 1.15 30.18
N GLN A 8 -4.61 0.09 29.61
CA GLN A 8 -3.20 0.11 29.33
C GLN A 8 -2.96 1.24 28.32
N PRO A 9 -2.08 2.21 28.56
CA PRO A 9 -1.69 3.15 27.53
C PRO A 9 -1.12 2.32 26.38
N ASP A 10 -1.56 2.61 25.17
CA ASP A 10 -1.04 2.09 23.91
C ASP A 10 0.43 2.53 23.83
N ASP A 11 1.32 1.68 24.36
CA ASP A 11 2.73 1.94 24.53
C ASP A 11 3.35 1.88 23.13
N GLY A 12 3.48 3.05 22.51
CA GLY A 12 4.35 3.43 21.39
C GLY A 12 4.80 2.37 20.38
N GLN A 13 3.91 1.47 19.92
CA GLN A 13 4.25 0.56 18.85
C GLN A 13 4.55 1.38 17.59
N ILE A 14 5.77 1.23 17.07
CA ILE A 14 6.16 1.84 15.80
C ILE A 14 5.35 1.19 14.67
N VAL A 15 4.60 2.00 13.94
CA VAL A 15 3.72 1.53 12.85
C VAL A 15 4.22 1.96 11.48
N ALA A 16 5.22 2.86 11.43
CA ALA A 16 5.79 3.34 10.18
C ALA A 16 7.27 3.65 10.31
N CYS A 17 7.96 3.70 9.18
CA CYS A 17 9.33 4.21 9.13
C CYS A 17 9.55 5.09 7.90
N THR A 18 10.48 6.04 8.02
CA THR A 18 11.12 6.67 6.87
C THR A 18 12.34 5.85 6.48
N VAL A 19 12.60 5.76 5.18
CA VAL A 19 13.78 5.11 4.62
C VAL A 19 14.42 6.06 3.62
N CYS A 20 15.61 6.55 3.91
CA CYS A 20 16.34 7.48 3.04
C CYS A 20 17.86 7.40 3.27
N ARG A 21 18.64 8.01 2.39
CA ARG A 21 20.09 8.12 2.56
C ARG A 21 20.46 9.08 3.69
N ASP A 22 19.83 10.24 3.69
CA ASP A 22 20.01 11.28 4.70
C ASP A 22 18.67 11.96 4.99
N VAL A 23 18.13 11.72 6.16
CA VAL A 23 16.85 12.25 6.60
C VAL A 23 16.83 13.77 6.67
N GLN A 24 17.99 14.42 6.84
CA GLN A 24 18.10 15.89 6.91
C GLN A 24 17.79 16.57 5.57
N ASN A 25 17.84 15.84 4.45
CA ASN A 25 17.44 16.36 3.14
C ASN A 25 15.91 16.41 2.98
N PHE A 26 15.18 15.76 3.88
CA PHE A 26 13.72 15.62 3.81
C PHE A 26 13.03 16.16 5.07
N ASP A 27 13.37 17.40 5.48
CA ASP A 27 12.83 18.04 6.69
C ASP A 27 11.29 18.06 6.73
N LEU A 28 10.64 18.35 5.60
CA LEU A 28 9.17 18.36 5.51
C LEU A 28 8.56 16.97 5.70
N LEU A 29 9.28 15.91 5.29
CA LEU A 29 8.81 14.54 5.52
C LEU A 29 8.80 14.22 7.03
N ILE A 30 9.82 14.66 7.77
CA ILE A 30 9.88 14.48 9.23
C ILE A 30 8.71 15.18 9.89
N GLU A 31 8.47 16.45 9.53
CA GLU A 31 7.36 17.26 10.08
C GLU A 31 5.99 16.61 9.80
N ASP A 32 5.78 16.11 8.58
CA ASP A 32 4.55 15.43 8.20
C ASP A 32 4.38 14.08 8.90
N MET A 33 5.47 13.30 9.08
CA MET A 33 5.43 12.03 9.83
C MET A 33 5.09 12.27 11.30
N GLU A 34 5.70 13.28 11.94
CA GLU A 34 5.37 13.67 13.31
C GLU A 34 3.92 14.12 13.45
N THR A 35 3.42 14.89 12.48
CA THR A 35 2.04 15.38 12.47
C THR A 35 1.03 14.24 12.31
N ALA A 36 1.31 13.30 11.41
CA ALA A 36 0.39 12.20 11.07
C ALA A 36 0.41 11.07 12.09
N LEU A 37 1.57 10.76 12.69
CA LEU A 37 1.79 9.53 13.47
C LEU A 37 2.29 9.79 14.91
N GLY A 38 2.66 11.02 15.25
CA GLY A 38 3.26 11.36 16.56
C GLY A 38 4.56 10.59 16.76
N ASP A 39 4.68 9.89 17.88
CA ASP A 39 5.86 9.12 18.27
C ASP A 39 5.87 7.67 17.71
N LYS A 40 4.92 7.33 16.80
CA LYS A 40 4.74 5.94 16.29
C LYS A 40 5.52 5.65 15.01
N TRP A 41 6.59 6.36 14.74
CA TRP A 41 7.44 6.14 13.58
C TRP A 41 8.94 6.22 13.93
N GLY A 42 9.78 5.72 13.03
CA GLY A 42 11.23 5.78 13.16
C GLY A 42 11.90 6.05 11.82
N ASP A 43 13.18 6.38 11.82
CA ASP A 43 13.99 6.57 10.62
C ASP A 43 14.99 5.42 10.43
N LEU A 44 15.21 5.05 9.19
CA LEU A 44 16.16 4.03 8.77
C LEU A 44 16.97 4.53 7.56
N SER A 45 18.27 4.27 7.57
CA SER A 45 19.05 4.40 6.34
C SER A 45 18.70 3.28 5.35
N LEU A 46 19.05 3.42 4.07
CA LEU A 46 18.80 2.41 3.03
C LEU A 46 19.36 1.03 3.41
N ASN A 47 20.56 0.98 4.02
CA ASN A 47 21.18 -0.29 4.44
C ASN A 47 20.52 -0.89 5.69
N GLU A 48 20.09 -0.05 6.63
CA GLU A 48 19.36 -0.49 7.82
C GLU A 48 17.98 -1.04 7.45
N ALA A 49 17.29 -0.42 6.50
CA ALA A 49 16.01 -0.91 6.00
C ALA A 49 16.10 -2.32 5.41
N LEU A 50 17.16 -2.63 4.65
CA LEU A 50 17.39 -4.00 4.15
C LEU A 50 17.53 -5.02 5.28
N ALA A 51 18.30 -4.68 6.32
CA ALA A 51 18.52 -5.55 7.45
C ALA A 51 17.24 -5.70 8.30
N PHE A 52 16.53 -4.59 8.53
CA PHE A 52 15.35 -4.52 9.37
C PHE A 52 14.15 -5.24 8.74
N PHE A 53 13.87 -5.02 7.45
CA PHE A 53 12.76 -5.69 6.77
C PHE A 53 12.94 -7.21 6.61
N GLY A 54 14.14 -7.72 6.89
CA GLY A 54 14.38 -9.16 7.00
C GLY A 54 14.06 -9.76 8.38
N GLN A 55 13.70 -8.95 9.38
CA GLN A 55 13.46 -9.36 10.76
C GLN A 55 11.95 -9.42 11.08
N ASP A 56 11.59 -10.16 12.12
CA ASP A 56 10.19 -10.33 12.52
C ASP A 56 9.60 -9.03 13.10
N GLU A 57 10.44 -8.14 13.65
CA GLU A 57 10.05 -6.84 14.16
C GLU A 57 9.45 -5.91 13.10
N ALA A 58 9.77 -6.14 11.83
CA ALA A 58 9.20 -5.40 10.73
C ALA A 58 7.72 -5.75 10.45
N ASP A 59 7.21 -6.88 10.94
CA ASP A 59 5.82 -7.31 10.74
C ASP A 59 4.80 -6.35 11.40
N ASP A 60 5.25 -5.52 12.34
CA ASP A 60 4.43 -4.52 13.01
C ASP A 60 4.26 -3.21 12.21
N LEU A 61 5.04 -3.04 11.13
CA LEU A 61 4.96 -1.84 10.30
C LEU A 61 3.79 -1.90 9.31
N GLU A 62 3.02 -0.82 9.26
CA GLU A 62 1.97 -0.59 8.26
C GLU A 62 2.54 0.09 7.01
N PHE A 63 3.42 1.09 7.21
CA PHE A 63 3.96 1.95 6.14
C PHE A 63 5.47 2.10 6.20
N ALA A 64 6.08 2.23 5.02
CA ALA A 64 7.43 2.71 4.82
C ALA A 64 7.42 3.88 3.83
N ALA A 65 7.85 5.07 4.25
CA ALA A 65 8.05 6.22 3.39
C ALA A 65 9.48 6.17 2.84
N LEU A 66 9.64 5.71 1.60
CA LEU A 66 10.93 5.64 0.92
C LEU A 66 11.19 6.97 0.22
N ALA A 67 12.09 7.79 0.81
CA ALA A 67 12.45 9.09 0.29
C ALA A 67 13.77 9.02 -0.51
N ILE A 68 13.73 9.50 -1.73
CA ILE A 68 14.83 9.45 -2.70
C ILE A 68 14.99 10.77 -3.46
N ASP A 69 16.20 11.05 -3.87
CA ASP A 69 16.55 12.17 -4.74
C ASP A 69 17.29 11.70 -6.01
N ASP A 70 17.75 12.63 -6.85
CA ASP A 70 18.45 12.33 -8.09
C ASP A 70 19.76 11.54 -7.87
N SER A 71 20.41 11.70 -6.71
CA SER A 71 21.64 10.97 -6.36
C SER A 71 21.42 9.49 -6.08
N ASP A 72 20.19 9.09 -5.78
CA ASP A 72 19.82 7.71 -5.50
C ASP A 72 19.50 6.89 -6.77
N GLU A 73 19.41 7.54 -7.93
CA GLU A 73 19.11 6.83 -9.19
C GLU A 73 20.17 5.76 -9.55
N ASP A 74 21.42 5.98 -9.17
CA ASP A 74 22.51 5.02 -9.39
C ASP A 74 22.37 3.75 -8.51
N GLU A 75 21.61 3.83 -7.42
CA GLU A 75 21.36 2.73 -6.47
C GLU A 75 20.00 2.05 -6.69
N LEU A 76 19.40 2.20 -7.86
CA LEU A 76 18.10 1.62 -8.21
C LEU A 76 17.94 0.13 -7.85
N PRO A 77 18.94 -0.77 -8.00
CA PRO A 77 18.82 -2.16 -7.56
C PRO A 77 18.58 -2.28 -6.05
N LEU A 78 19.20 -1.43 -5.23
CA LEU A 78 19.03 -1.40 -3.78
C LEU A 78 17.62 -0.95 -3.41
N LEU A 79 17.12 0.13 -4.04
CA LEU A 79 15.76 0.63 -3.83
C LEU A 79 14.70 -0.41 -4.18
N VAL A 80 14.90 -1.12 -5.28
CA VAL A 80 14.02 -2.23 -5.71
C VAL A 80 14.03 -3.37 -4.69
N GLU A 81 15.17 -3.69 -4.11
CA GLU A 81 15.27 -4.76 -3.09
C GLU A 81 14.53 -4.36 -1.80
N ILE A 82 14.70 -3.12 -1.35
CA ILE A 82 13.97 -2.56 -0.20
C ILE A 82 12.45 -2.67 -0.40
N ILE A 83 11.95 -2.22 -1.56
CA ILE A 83 10.51 -2.31 -1.89
C ILE A 83 10.03 -3.76 -1.87
N LYS A 84 10.80 -4.69 -2.43
CA LYS A 84 10.41 -6.11 -2.44
C LYS A 84 10.38 -6.74 -1.05
N LEU A 85 11.34 -6.40 -0.20
CA LEU A 85 11.35 -6.88 1.18
C LEU A 85 10.17 -6.32 1.98
N ALA A 86 9.91 -5.02 1.89
CA ALA A 86 8.76 -4.40 2.52
C ALA A 86 7.44 -5.07 2.08
N ARG A 87 7.27 -5.28 0.78
CA ARG A 87 6.10 -5.99 0.21
C ARG A 87 5.98 -7.43 0.69
N GLY A 88 7.09 -8.12 0.88
CA GLY A 88 7.11 -9.48 1.44
C GLY A 88 6.61 -9.57 2.87
N LYS A 89 6.59 -8.46 3.58
CA LYS A 89 6.09 -8.28 4.95
C LYS A 89 4.73 -7.56 5.00
N ASP A 90 4.04 -7.39 3.86
CA ASP A 90 2.79 -6.61 3.72
C ASP A 90 2.91 -5.13 4.12
N ILE A 91 4.14 -4.60 4.24
CA ILE A 91 4.39 -3.18 4.50
C ILE A 91 4.09 -2.39 3.22
N ARG A 92 3.28 -1.33 3.34
CA ARG A 92 2.93 -0.44 2.24
C ARG A 92 4.03 0.59 2.00
N VAL A 93 4.46 0.74 0.76
CA VAL A 93 5.55 1.65 0.41
C VAL A 93 5.01 2.91 -0.26
N ILE A 94 5.23 4.06 0.39
CA ILE A 94 4.97 5.39 -0.16
C ILE A 94 6.30 5.94 -0.67
N LEU A 95 6.39 6.18 -1.97
CA LEU A 95 7.58 6.74 -2.59
C LEU A 95 7.53 8.27 -2.53
N ILE A 96 8.51 8.88 -1.86
CA ILE A 96 8.71 10.33 -1.81
C ILE A 96 9.90 10.65 -2.71
N ALA A 97 9.74 11.50 -3.72
CA ALA A 97 10.83 11.74 -4.67
C ALA A 97 11.04 13.22 -5.01
N GLU A 98 12.30 13.63 -4.97
CA GLU A 98 12.79 14.94 -5.37
C GLU A 98 13.67 14.81 -6.62
N ASP A 99 13.31 15.52 -7.68
CA ASP A 99 14.07 15.62 -8.95
C ASP A 99 14.46 14.27 -9.60
N VAL A 100 13.77 13.19 -9.27
CA VAL A 100 14.01 11.84 -9.81
C VAL A 100 13.41 11.70 -11.21
N SER A 101 14.12 11.02 -12.11
CA SER A 101 13.66 10.82 -13.47
C SER A 101 12.35 10.02 -13.54
N PRO A 102 11.42 10.35 -14.46
CA PRO A 102 10.15 9.63 -14.63
C PRO A 102 10.35 8.13 -14.93
N ALA A 103 11.47 7.75 -15.52
CA ALA A 103 11.79 6.35 -15.83
C ALA A 103 12.04 5.55 -14.55
N VAL A 104 12.81 6.11 -13.60
CA VAL A 104 13.10 5.50 -12.29
C VAL A 104 11.82 5.44 -11.45
N LEU A 105 11.06 6.53 -11.37
CA LEU A 105 9.78 6.55 -10.66
C LEU A 105 8.83 5.46 -11.17
N HIS A 106 8.66 5.37 -12.48
CA HIS A 106 7.82 4.36 -13.09
C HIS A 106 8.32 2.94 -12.80
N GLN A 107 9.64 2.74 -12.77
CA GLN A 107 10.21 1.44 -12.43
C GLN A 107 9.94 1.06 -10.99
N LEU A 108 10.15 1.97 -10.01
CA LEU A 108 9.91 1.71 -8.60
C LEU A 108 8.43 1.42 -8.30
N LEU A 109 7.50 2.17 -8.91
CA LEU A 109 6.06 1.89 -8.82
C LEU A 109 5.70 0.50 -9.36
N ARG A 110 6.31 0.09 -10.47
CA ARG A 110 6.11 -1.27 -11.02
C ARG A 110 6.70 -2.38 -10.16
N GLN A 111 7.71 -2.08 -9.34
CA GLN A 111 8.29 -3.05 -8.41
C GLN A 111 7.46 -3.22 -7.13
N GLY A 112 6.49 -2.34 -6.91
CA GLY A 112 5.52 -2.52 -5.84
C GLY A 112 5.39 -1.35 -4.87
N ALA A 113 5.94 -0.17 -5.16
CA ALA A 113 5.56 1.01 -4.41
C ALA A 113 4.05 1.27 -4.61
N ASP A 114 3.34 1.51 -3.51
CA ASP A 114 1.87 1.57 -3.49
C ASP A 114 1.35 2.94 -3.88
N GLU A 115 2.11 3.99 -3.55
CA GLU A 115 1.74 5.39 -3.79
C GLU A 115 3.00 6.22 -4.07
N PHE A 116 2.81 7.39 -4.68
CA PHE A 116 3.87 8.36 -4.95
C PHE A 116 3.44 9.74 -4.49
N VAL A 117 4.36 10.45 -3.82
CA VAL A 117 4.20 11.83 -3.41
C VAL A 117 5.45 12.62 -3.84
N PRO A 118 5.31 13.76 -4.54
CA PRO A 118 6.46 14.59 -4.90
C PRO A 118 7.04 15.30 -3.69
N TYR A 119 8.35 15.50 -3.68
CA TYR A 119 9.00 16.39 -2.74
C TYR A 119 9.37 17.71 -3.46
N PRO A 120 9.25 18.90 -2.85
CA PRO A 120 8.73 19.15 -1.48
C PRO A 120 7.29 18.71 -1.28
N LEU A 121 7.01 18.10 -0.12
CA LEU A 121 5.67 17.57 0.18
C LEU A 121 4.63 18.70 0.20
N PRO A 122 3.51 18.57 -0.53
CA PRO A 122 2.35 19.41 -0.32
C PRO A 122 1.74 19.12 1.05
N GLU A 123 1.22 20.17 1.72
CA GLU A 123 0.61 20.07 3.04
C GLU A 123 -0.48 18.98 3.11
N GLY A 124 -0.34 18.03 4.02
CA GLY A 124 -1.28 16.92 4.25
C GLY A 124 -1.29 15.83 3.17
N GLU A 125 -0.41 15.89 2.15
CA GLU A 125 -0.41 14.89 1.07
C GLU A 125 0.07 13.53 1.55
N LEU A 126 0.99 13.46 2.52
CA LEU A 126 1.45 12.21 3.11
C LEU A 126 0.30 11.50 3.85
N GLU A 127 -0.46 12.23 4.67
CA GLU A 127 -1.65 11.68 5.36
C GLU A 127 -2.70 11.20 4.36
N ALA A 128 -2.97 12.00 3.32
CA ALA A 128 -3.88 11.63 2.25
C ALA A 128 -3.42 10.37 1.49
N ALA A 129 -2.12 10.20 1.26
CA ALA A 129 -1.55 9.00 0.64
C ALA A 129 -1.76 7.76 1.52
N MET A 130 -1.47 7.86 2.83
CA MET A 130 -1.74 6.79 3.80
C MET A 130 -3.22 6.41 3.83
N ASP A 131 -4.12 7.39 3.84
CA ASP A 131 -5.56 7.14 3.84
C ASP A 131 -6.03 6.48 2.54
N ARG A 132 -5.49 6.86 1.38
CA ARG A 132 -5.80 6.19 0.09
C ARG A 132 -5.41 4.71 0.12
N ILE A 133 -4.26 4.38 0.69
CA ILE A 133 -3.80 3.01 0.85
C ILE A 133 -4.73 2.23 1.78
N ARG A 134 -5.03 2.76 2.97
CA ARG A 134 -5.96 2.15 3.93
C ARG A 134 -7.35 1.90 3.37
N GLN A 135 -7.84 2.82 2.53
CA GLN A 135 -9.13 2.66 1.86
C GLN A 135 -9.12 1.55 0.82
N ARG A 136 -8.03 1.43 0.03
CA ARG A 136 -7.86 0.32 -0.93
C ARG A 136 -7.85 -1.03 -0.22
N ASP A 137 -7.14 -1.16 0.89
CA ASP A 137 -7.08 -2.40 1.66
C ASP A 137 -8.46 -2.79 2.23
N LYS A 138 -9.22 -1.82 2.73
CA LYS A 138 -10.61 -2.05 3.18
C LYS A 138 -11.53 -2.49 2.04
N GLN A 139 -11.36 -1.98 0.84
CA GLN A 139 -12.16 -2.40 -0.34
C GLN A 139 -11.79 -3.82 -0.77
N VAL A 140 -10.51 -4.17 -0.82
CA VAL A 140 -10.06 -5.53 -1.14
C VAL A 140 -10.61 -6.54 -0.12
N THR A 141 -10.64 -6.20 1.17
CA THR A 141 -11.22 -7.06 2.21
C THR A 141 -12.75 -7.08 2.18
N ALA A 142 -13.40 -6.00 1.75
CA ALA A 142 -14.86 -5.95 1.59
C ALA A 142 -15.34 -6.72 0.35
N ASP A 143 -14.56 -6.66 -0.75
CA ASP A 143 -14.83 -7.49 -1.94
C ASP A 143 -14.39 -8.96 -1.73
N ALA A 144 -13.53 -9.21 -0.76
CA ALA A 144 -13.18 -10.53 -0.25
C ALA A 144 -14.15 -11.03 0.85
N THR A 145 -15.34 -10.42 1.03
CA THR A 145 -16.39 -11.11 1.74
C THR A 145 -16.62 -12.40 0.95
N PRO A 146 -16.33 -13.58 1.52
CA PRO A 146 -16.86 -14.80 0.93
C PRO A 146 -18.34 -14.54 0.78
N PHE A 147 -18.87 -14.66 -0.42
CA PHE A 147 -20.32 -14.79 -0.58
C PHE A 147 -20.78 -15.63 0.61
N ALA A 148 -21.51 -14.99 1.52
CA ALA A 148 -22.02 -15.69 2.67
C ALA A 148 -22.71 -16.93 2.11
N SER A 149 -22.07 -18.09 2.30
CA SER A 149 -22.62 -19.38 1.97
C SER A 149 -23.80 -19.60 2.91
N GLY A 150 -24.86 -18.94 2.61
CA GLY A 150 -26.19 -19.04 3.22
C GLY A 150 -27.19 -19.58 2.22
N THR A 151 -26.80 -20.58 1.44
CA THR A 151 -27.74 -21.46 0.74
C THR A 151 -27.00 -22.77 0.41
N THR A 152 -27.65 -23.85 0.64
CA THR A 152 -27.36 -25.22 0.22
C THR A 152 -26.53 -25.31 -1.05
N PRO A 153 -25.59 -26.31 -1.17
CA PRO A 153 -24.76 -26.48 -2.33
C PRO A 153 -25.63 -26.77 -3.56
N GLY A 154 -25.92 -25.70 -4.32
CA GLY A 154 -26.36 -25.82 -5.69
C GLY A 154 -25.14 -25.60 -6.56
N ASP A 155 -24.89 -26.48 -7.53
CA ASP A 155 -23.84 -26.34 -8.53
C ASP A 155 -24.08 -25.09 -9.39
N GLY A 156 -23.75 -23.90 -8.87
CA GLY A 156 -23.80 -22.64 -9.61
C GLY A 156 -22.45 -22.32 -10.24
N VAL A 157 -22.44 -21.92 -11.49
CA VAL A 157 -21.24 -21.46 -12.20
C VAL A 157 -21.31 -19.95 -12.36
N LEU A 158 -20.24 -19.23 -11.92
CA LEU A 158 -20.10 -17.80 -12.13
C LEU A 158 -19.37 -17.57 -13.47
N ILE A 159 -20.01 -16.87 -14.41
CA ILE A 159 -19.41 -16.52 -15.70
C ILE A 159 -19.17 -15.03 -15.76
N GLY A 160 -17.88 -14.63 -15.82
CA GLY A 160 -17.48 -13.24 -16.00
C GLY A 160 -17.30 -12.89 -17.48
N VAL A 161 -17.89 -11.78 -17.93
CA VAL A 161 -17.72 -11.25 -19.30
C VAL A 161 -17.02 -9.90 -19.22
N GLN A 162 -15.81 -9.81 -19.81
CA GLN A 162 -15.01 -8.59 -19.82
C GLN A 162 -14.70 -8.17 -21.27
N GLY A 163 -14.99 -6.90 -21.62
CA GLY A 163 -14.57 -6.31 -22.89
C GLY A 163 -13.13 -5.79 -22.80
N LEU A 164 -12.27 -6.16 -23.75
CA LEU A 164 -10.88 -5.69 -23.84
C LEU A 164 -10.76 -4.27 -24.40
N ALA A 165 -11.83 -3.76 -25.04
CA ALA A 165 -11.91 -2.40 -25.54
C ALA A 165 -13.34 -1.85 -25.44
N GLY A 166 -13.49 -0.53 -25.40
CA GLY A 166 -14.80 0.12 -25.40
C GLY A 166 -15.58 -0.22 -26.69
N GLY A 167 -16.88 -0.49 -26.56
CA GLY A 167 -17.76 -0.76 -27.70
C GLY A 167 -17.70 -2.18 -28.28
N THR A 168 -16.98 -3.12 -27.67
CA THR A 168 -16.87 -4.51 -28.13
C THR A 168 -18.13 -5.37 -27.90
N GLY A 169 -19.19 -4.79 -27.36
CA GLY A 169 -20.46 -5.50 -27.16
C GLY A 169 -20.47 -6.46 -25.94
N ALA A 170 -19.51 -6.35 -25.02
CA ALA A 170 -19.43 -7.20 -23.83
C ALA A 170 -20.72 -7.18 -23.01
N THR A 171 -21.34 -6.02 -22.81
CA THR A 171 -22.61 -5.89 -22.10
C THR A 171 -23.75 -6.59 -22.85
N THR A 172 -23.80 -6.45 -24.17
CA THR A 172 -24.80 -7.13 -25.01
C THR A 172 -24.64 -8.64 -24.95
N LEU A 173 -23.39 -9.12 -25.00
CA LEU A 173 -23.10 -10.56 -24.87
C LEU A 173 -23.51 -11.07 -23.48
N ALA A 174 -23.14 -10.35 -22.40
CA ALA A 174 -23.48 -10.76 -21.02
C ALA A 174 -24.97 -10.86 -20.81
N VAL A 175 -25.75 -9.87 -21.28
CA VAL A 175 -27.23 -9.86 -21.14
C VAL A 175 -27.87 -11.01 -21.95
N ASN A 176 -27.46 -11.21 -23.20
CA ASN A 176 -28.00 -12.29 -24.03
C ASN A 176 -27.62 -13.67 -23.48
N LEU A 177 -26.37 -13.84 -23.02
CA LEU A 177 -25.94 -15.10 -22.41
C LEU A 177 -26.72 -15.41 -21.15
N ALA A 178 -26.95 -14.40 -20.27
CA ALA A 178 -27.75 -14.58 -19.07
C ALA A 178 -29.20 -14.95 -19.40
N TRP A 179 -29.78 -14.35 -20.44
CA TRP A 179 -31.13 -14.67 -20.88
C TRP A 179 -31.26 -16.11 -21.41
N GLU A 180 -30.30 -16.52 -22.26
CA GLU A 180 -30.30 -17.89 -22.80
C GLU A 180 -30.14 -18.93 -21.68
N LEU A 181 -29.17 -18.70 -20.76
CA LEU A 181 -28.94 -19.60 -19.63
C LEU A 181 -30.13 -19.69 -18.68
N ALA A 182 -30.92 -18.61 -18.52
CA ALA A 182 -32.14 -18.62 -17.69
C ALA A 182 -33.31 -19.31 -18.35
N THR A 183 -33.26 -19.55 -19.67
CA THR A 183 -34.34 -20.20 -20.44
C THR A 183 -34.07 -21.67 -20.74
N ILE A 184 -32.93 -22.21 -20.37
CA ILE A 184 -32.62 -23.64 -20.48
C ILE A 184 -33.24 -24.35 -19.29
N GLU A 185 -34.33 -25.10 -19.50
CA GLU A 185 -34.96 -26.04 -18.54
C GLU A 185 -34.24 -27.40 -18.55
#